data_898d6f831b4975c46f0191f1dd71ddc0
#
_entry.id   898d6f831b4975c46f0191f1dd71ddc0
#
_cell.length_a   1.000
_cell.length_b   1.000
_cell.length_c   1.000
_cell.angle_alpha   90.00
_cell.angle_beta   90.00
_cell.angle_gamma   90.00
#
_symmetry.space_group_name_H-M   'P 1'
#
loop_
_entity.id
_entity.type
_entity.pdbx_description
1 polymer ?
#
loop_
_entity_poly.entity_id
_entity_poly.type
_entity_poly.pdbx_seq_one_letter_code
_entity_poly.pdbx_strand_id
1 'polypeptide(L)'
;MRKVILYFILFIIIQCVVTYGVTMLWDMNADPSASLGGKMIAAAAASNAVILASFLVRRWIPADMMRVSHDNIQRVLSPWHIVLGLSALVPLLWIEGLIPESLKQDVLADVLPEMLSSPWGYIAVGLLAPVAEEVVFRGAILHEAYGVFSKNVGERPEARWTAIIMTAFLFAGVHFNPAQMPHAMLMGILLGWLTMRTRSIIPAIIIHWLNNSFAFIAFQIWPESYDMSISDALGSWLPLAITVSVAIMSLSVWRIRLMTR
;
A
#
# COMPACT_ATOMS: atom_id res chain seq x y z
N MET A 1 -15.68 12.94 -10.49
CA MET A 1 -15.18 13.43 -9.17
C MET A 1 -16.07 13.08 -7.98
N ARG A 2 -17.43 13.17 -8.07
CA ARG A 2 -18.32 12.87 -6.92
C ARG A 2 -18.07 11.48 -6.29
N LYS A 3 -17.97 10.42 -7.10
CA LYS A 3 -17.70 9.07 -6.60
C LYS A 3 -16.29 8.92 -5.99
N VAL A 4 -15.28 9.57 -6.57
CA VAL A 4 -13.91 9.59 -6.02
C VAL A 4 -13.91 10.15 -4.59
N ILE A 5 -14.55 11.32 -4.42
CA ILE A 5 -14.70 11.96 -3.11
C ILE A 5 -15.52 11.08 -2.15
N LEU A 6 -16.64 10.52 -2.63
CA LEU A 6 -17.48 9.64 -1.82
C LEU A 6 -16.72 8.42 -1.31
N TYR A 7 -16.00 7.69 -2.18
CA TYR A 7 -15.25 6.49 -1.79
C TYR A 7 -14.12 6.82 -0.82
N PHE A 8 -13.42 7.94 -1.05
CA PHE A 8 -12.38 8.41 -0.14
C PHE A 8 -12.93 8.76 1.24
N ILE A 9 -14.02 9.54 1.31
CA ILE A 9 -14.67 9.91 2.58
C ILE A 9 -15.20 8.66 3.28
N LEU A 10 -15.84 7.73 2.57
CA LEU A 10 -16.35 6.49 3.15
C LEU A 10 -15.23 5.64 3.73
N PHE A 11 -14.08 5.54 3.04
CA PHE A 11 -12.91 4.86 3.58
C PHE A 11 -12.51 5.46 4.94
N ILE A 12 -12.34 6.80 5.01
CA ILE A 12 -11.96 7.49 6.25
C ILE A 12 -13.01 7.30 7.35
N ILE A 13 -14.31 7.48 7.02
CA ILE A 13 -15.39 7.33 8.00
C ILE A 13 -15.40 5.90 8.57
N ILE A 14 -15.32 4.87 7.72
CA ILE A 14 -15.32 3.47 8.17
C ILE A 14 -14.09 3.24 9.05
N GLN A 15 -12.90 3.69 8.61
CA GLN A 15 -11.67 3.57 9.38
C GLN A 15 -11.81 4.20 10.76
N CYS A 16 -12.26 5.45 10.84
CA CYS A 16 -12.41 6.16 12.11
C CYS A 16 -13.49 5.55 13.01
N VAL A 17 -14.69 5.27 12.46
CA VAL A 17 -15.83 4.78 13.26
C VAL A 17 -15.57 3.39 13.77
N VAL A 18 -15.05 2.48 12.94
CA VAL A 18 -14.77 1.11 13.36
C VAL A 18 -13.61 1.08 14.35
N THR A 19 -12.54 1.81 14.09
CA THR A 19 -11.41 1.91 15.01
C THR A 19 -11.86 2.46 16.37
N TYR A 20 -12.61 3.56 16.38
CA TYR A 20 -13.15 4.12 17.63
C TYR A 20 -14.07 3.11 18.37
N GLY A 21 -14.98 2.46 17.65
CA GLY A 21 -15.88 1.46 18.24
C GLY A 21 -15.14 0.27 18.83
N VAL A 22 -14.15 -0.27 18.13
CA VAL A 22 -13.33 -1.39 18.62
C VAL A 22 -12.49 -0.97 19.82
N THR A 23 -11.85 0.18 19.78
CA THR A 23 -11.02 0.67 20.91
C THR A 23 -11.88 0.95 22.14
N MET A 24 -13.07 1.52 21.98
CA MET A 24 -14.01 1.74 23.08
C MET A 24 -14.48 0.42 23.70
N LEU A 25 -14.89 -0.56 22.88
CA LEU A 25 -15.30 -1.89 23.37
C LEU A 25 -14.12 -2.62 24.03
N TRP A 26 -12.93 -2.47 23.53
CA TRP A 26 -11.70 -3.01 24.13
C TRP A 26 -11.50 -2.45 25.54
N ASP A 27 -11.50 -1.11 25.67
CA ASP A 27 -11.26 -0.45 26.95
C ASP A 27 -12.34 -0.75 28.01
N MET A 28 -13.57 -1.10 27.56
CA MET A 28 -14.65 -1.52 28.47
C MET A 28 -14.50 -2.97 28.97
N ASN A 29 -13.81 -3.84 28.24
CA ASN A 29 -13.80 -5.29 28.50
C ASN A 29 -12.40 -5.86 28.72
N ALA A 30 -11.33 -5.11 28.41
CA ALA A 30 -9.97 -5.61 28.50
C ALA A 30 -9.44 -5.58 29.95
N ASP A 31 -8.55 -6.52 30.22
CA ASP A 31 -7.67 -6.46 31.39
C ASP A 31 -6.84 -5.17 31.33
N PRO A 32 -6.62 -4.46 32.47
CA PRO A 32 -5.74 -3.28 32.51
C PRO A 32 -4.31 -3.53 32.00
N SER A 33 -3.88 -4.79 31.94
CA SER A 33 -2.59 -5.22 31.38
C SER A 33 -2.61 -5.45 29.87
N ALA A 34 -3.79 -5.33 29.20
CA ALA A 34 -3.89 -5.57 27.78
C ALA A 34 -3.10 -4.52 26.98
N SER A 35 -2.32 -5.00 26.02
CA SER A 35 -1.37 -4.17 25.28
C SER A 35 -2.06 -3.18 24.32
N LEU A 36 -1.43 -2.03 24.15
CA LEU A 36 -1.88 -1.02 23.19
C LEU A 36 -1.80 -1.56 21.75
N GLY A 37 -0.74 -2.32 21.43
CA GLY A 37 -0.59 -2.96 20.12
C GLY A 37 -1.68 -3.98 19.82
N GLY A 38 -2.08 -4.80 20.82
CA GLY A 38 -3.20 -5.73 20.67
C GLY A 38 -4.52 -5.03 20.35
N LYS A 39 -4.80 -3.92 21.02
CA LYS A 39 -5.96 -3.06 20.75
C LYS A 39 -5.93 -2.52 19.32
N MET A 40 -4.80 -1.99 18.87
CA MET A 40 -4.64 -1.44 17.54
C MET A 40 -4.68 -2.50 16.45
N ILE A 41 -4.16 -3.71 16.69
CA ILE A 41 -4.30 -4.85 15.78
C ILE A 41 -5.77 -5.21 15.57
N ALA A 42 -6.54 -5.34 16.65
CA ALA A 42 -7.97 -5.64 16.57
C ALA A 42 -8.74 -4.56 15.79
N ALA A 43 -8.43 -3.28 16.05
CA ALA A 43 -9.04 -2.16 15.35
C ALA A 43 -8.68 -2.15 13.86
N ALA A 44 -7.42 -2.40 13.50
CA ALA A 44 -6.97 -2.50 12.12
C ALA A 44 -7.62 -3.67 11.39
N ALA A 45 -7.67 -4.84 12.00
CA ALA A 45 -8.32 -6.02 11.41
C ALA A 45 -9.81 -5.77 11.14
N ALA A 46 -10.54 -5.23 12.13
CA ALA A 46 -11.96 -4.97 12.01
C ALA A 46 -12.26 -3.89 10.95
N SER A 47 -11.54 -2.76 10.97
CA SER A 47 -11.76 -1.68 10.01
C SER A 47 -11.47 -2.12 8.57
N ASN A 48 -10.36 -2.82 8.32
CA ASN A 48 -10.03 -3.35 7.00
C ASN A 48 -11.05 -4.40 6.52
N ALA A 49 -11.55 -5.27 7.41
CA ALA A 49 -12.59 -6.24 7.07
C ALA A 49 -13.91 -5.56 6.68
N VAL A 50 -14.34 -4.53 7.43
CA VAL A 50 -15.55 -3.75 7.12
C VAL A 50 -15.41 -2.96 5.83
N ILE A 51 -14.25 -2.33 5.59
CA ILE A 51 -13.94 -1.65 4.35
C ILE A 51 -14.05 -2.62 3.17
N LEU A 52 -13.33 -3.75 3.25
CA LEU A 52 -13.31 -4.76 2.20
C LEU A 52 -14.72 -5.28 1.91
N ALA A 53 -15.46 -5.68 2.94
CA ALA A 53 -16.84 -6.14 2.80
C ALA A 53 -17.74 -5.08 2.16
N SER A 54 -17.64 -3.81 2.60
CA SER A 54 -18.46 -2.71 2.09
C SER A 54 -18.24 -2.49 0.59
N PHE A 55 -16.98 -2.46 0.14
CA PHE A 55 -16.66 -2.20 -1.26
C PHE A 55 -16.98 -3.39 -2.17
N LEU A 56 -16.80 -4.63 -1.70
CA LEU A 56 -17.11 -5.85 -2.47
C LEU A 56 -18.62 -6.07 -2.58
N VAL A 57 -19.38 -5.99 -1.47
CA VAL A 57 -20.84 -6.18 -1.47
C VAL A 57 -21.54 -5.13 -2.33
N ARG A 58 -21.09 -3.90 -2.27
CA ARG A 58 -21.62 -2.80 -3.12
C ARG A 58 -21.15 -2.87 -4.58
N ARG A 59 -20.23 -3.79 -4.91
CA ARG A 59 -19.68 -3.95 -6.27
C ARG A 59 -19.12 -2.64 -6.85
N TRP A 60 -18.41 -1.87 -6.01
CA TRP A 60 -17.82 -0.60 -6.44
C TRP A 60 -16.53 -0.76 -7.24
N ILE A 61 -16.08 -2.00 -7.40
CA ILE A 61 -14.91 -2.38 -8.18
C ILE A 61 -15.40 -3.18 -9.39
N PRO A 62 -14.91 -2.89 -10.59
CA PRO A 62 -15.17 -3.73 -11.75
C PRO A 62 -14.67 -5.16 -11.52
N ALA A 63 -15.54 -6.15 -11.74
CA ALA A 63 -15.23 -7.55 -11.45
C ALA A 63 -14.05 -8.10 -12.26
N ASP A 64 -13.81 -7.56 -13.46
CA ASP A 64 -12.69 -7.91 -14.34
C ASP A 64 -11.34 -7.50 -13.76
N MET A 65 -11.26 -6.44 -12.92
CA MET A 65 -10.04 -6.01 -12.26
C MET A 65 -9.56 -7.00 -11.17
N MET A 66 -10.45 -7.87 -10.70
CA MET A 66 -10.18 -8.88 -9.65
C MET A 66 -10.11 -10.30 -10.23
N ARG A 67 -10.40 -10.47 -11.51
CA ARG A 67 -10.52 -11.79 -12.13
C ARG A 67 -9.22 -12.21 -12.81
N VAL A 68 -8.77 -13.43 -12.52
CA VAL A 68 -7.73 -14.12 -13.29
C VAL A 68 -8.43 -15.10 -14.25
N SER A 69 -8.08 -15.04 -15.51
CA SER A 69 -8.55 -15.94 -16.57
C SER A 69 -7.37 -16.42 -17.41
N HIS A 70 -7.59 -17.45 -18.23
CA HIS A 70 -6.58 -17.96 -19.15
C HIS A 70 -6.02 -16.82 -20.05
N ASP A 71 -6.88 -15.90 -20.48
CA ASP A 71 -6.49 -14.83 -21.42
C ASP A 71 -5.66 -13.71 -20.77
N ASN A 72 -5.72 -13.57 -19.44
CA ASN A 72 -5.02 -12.49 -18.74
C ASN A 72 -3.96 -12.96 -17.72
N ILE A 73 -3.80 -14.27 -17.53
CA ILE A 73 -2.94 -14.84 -16.48
C ILE A 73 -1.49 -14.35 -16.57
N GLN A 74 -0.91 -14.27 -17.78
CA GLN A 74 0.46 -13.78 -17.96
C GLN A 74 0.59 -12.30 -17.62
N ARG A 75 -0.46 -11.51 -17.89
CA ARG A 75 -0.51 -10.09 -17.56
C ARG A 75 -0.71 -9.86 -16.07
N VAL A 76 -1.49 -10.72 -15.37
CA VAL A 76 -1.88 -10.55 -13.98
C VAL A 76 -0.93 -11.26 -13.01
N LEU A 77 -0.49 -12.48 -13.31
CA LEU A 77 0.34 -13.32 -12.43
C LEU A 77 1.77 -13.51 -12.96
N SER A 78 2.34 -12.49 -13.60
CA SER A 78 3.72 -12.56 -14.06
C SER A 78 4.71 -12.49 -12.90
N PRO A 79 5.78 -13.32 -12.88
CA PRO A 79 6.84 -13.20 -11.87
C PRO A 79 7.57 -11.86 -11.90
N TRP A 80 7.51 -11.14 -13.03
CA TRP A 80 8.10 -9.80 -13.16
C TRP A 80 7.46 -8.76 -12.23
N HIS A 81 6.24 -8.98 -11.74
CA HIS A 81 5.64 -8.13 -10.70
C HIS A 81 6.37 -8.30 -9.37
N ILE A 82 6.67 -9.53 -8.97
CA ILE A 82 7.43 -9.84 -7.75
C ILE A 82 8.84 -9.24 -7.86
N VAL A 83 9.52 -9.47 -9.00
CA VAL A 83 10.86 -8.90 -9.25
C VAL A 83 10.83 -7.36 -9.20
N LEU A 84 9.78 -6.73 -9.76
CA LEU A 84 9.59 -5.28 -9.66
C LEU A 84 9.42 -4.83 -8.21
N GLY A 85 8.56 -5.47 -7.45
CA GLY A 85 8.30 -5.13 -6.05
C GLY A 85 9.55 -5.22 -5.19
N LEU A 86 10.26 -6.36 -5.26
CA LEU A 86 11.48 -6.58 -4.50
C LEU A 86 12.61 -5.62 -4.91
N SER A 87 12.78 -5.36 -6.22
CA SER A 87 13.80 -4.44 -6.69
C SER A 87 13.48 -2.97 -6.38
N ALA A 88 12.22 -2.62 -6.15
CA ALA A 88 11.83 -1.27 -5.78
C ALA A 88 12.13 -0.92 -4.31
N LEU A 89 12.27 -1.91 -3.42
CA LEU A 89 12.47 -1.67 -1.98
C LEU A 89 13.66 -0.76 -1.68
N VAL A 90 14.84 -1.08 -2.20
CA VAL A 90 16.06 -0.31 -1.91
C VAL A 90 15.96 1.14 -2.38
N PRO A 91 15.58 1.45 -3.65
CA PRO A 91 15.41 2.85 -4.08
C PRO A 91 14.32 3.59 -3.30
N LEU A 92 13.21 2.94 -2.97
CA LEU A 92 12.11 3.57 -2.23
C LEU A 92 12.54 3.95 -0.81
N LEU A 93 13.16 3.03 -0.07
CA LEU A 93 13.68 3.28 1.28
C LEU A 93 14.81 4.31 1.26
N TRP A 94 15.63 4.32 0.21
CA TRP A 94 16.68 5.34 0.08
C TRP A 94 16.08 6.75 -0.13
N ILE A 95 15.10 6.90 -1.02
CA ILE A 95 14.41 8.19 -1.25
C ILE A 95 13.72 8.67 0.03
N GLU A 96 13.06 7.77 0.76
CA GLU A 96 12.48 8.05 2.07
C GLU A 96 13.53 8.54 3.07
N GLY A 97 14.71 7.90 3.08
CA GLY A 97 15.84 8.28 3.92
C GLY A 97 16.38 9.69 3.65
N LEU A 98 16.16 10.27 2.45
CA LEU A 98 16.57 11.63 2.10
C LEU A 98 15.68 12.72 2.74
N ILE A 99 14.53 12.35 3.29
CA ILE A 99 13.60 13.29 3.92
C ILE A 99 14.16 13.70 5.28
N PRO A 100 14.21 15.01 5.59
CA PRO A 100 14.69 15.48 6.89
C PRO A 100 13.92 14.87 8.06
N GLU A 101 14.61 14.48 9.12
CA GLU A 101 14.00 13.92 10.34
C GLU A 101 12.95 14.84 10.96
N SER A 102 13.14 16.16 10.85
CA SER A 102 12.15 17.14 11.31
C SER A 102 10.77 17.03 10.65
N LEU A 103 10.68 16.37 9.49
CA LEU A 103 9.45 16.11 8.75
C LEU A 103 8.94 14.67 8.94
N LYS A 104 9.70 13.82 9.63
CA LYS A 104 9.38 12.41 9.87
C LYS A 104 8.87 12.18 11.29
N GLN A 105 7.81 12.87 11.68
CA GLN A 105 7.16 12.58 12.97
C GLN A 105 6.44 11.22 12.85
N ASP A 106 6.97 10.22 13.56
CA ASP A 106 6.32 8.90 13.64
C ASP A 106 5.34 8.87 14.81
N VAL A 107 4.06 9.02 14.49
CA VAL A 107 2.97 8.96 15.48
C VAL A 107 2.63 7.52 15.92
N LEU A 108 3.24 6.52 15.29
CA LEU A 108 3.06 5.09 15.60
C LEU A 108 4.29 4.47 16.25
N ALA A 109 5.33 5.26 16.57
CA ALA A 109 6.60 4.76 17.11
C ALA A 109 6.43 3.82 18.33
N ASP A 110 5.49 4.12 19.23
CA ASP A 110 5.23 3.31 20.43
C ASP A 110 4.37 2.07 20.15
N VAL A 111 3.65 2.02 19.04
CA VAL A 111 2.65 0.98 18.75
C VAL A 111 3.11 0.01 17.67
N LEU A 112 3.75 0.54 16.65
CA LEU A 112 4.11 -0.25 15.45
C LEU A 112 5.09 -1.38 15.76
N PRO A 113 6.12 -1.21 16.60
CA PRO A 113 7.00 -2.32 16.99
C PRO A 113 6.25 -3.48 17.67
N GLU A 114 5.26 -3.17 18.52
CA GLU A 114 4.42 -4.18 19.15
C GLU A 114 3.54 -4.91 18.12
N MET A 115 2.99 -4.19 17.15
CA MET A 115 2.24 -4.79 16.04
C MET A 115 3.11 -5.66 15.15
N LEU A 116 4.34 -5.22 14.84
CA LEU A 116 5.31 -5.96 14.02
C LEU A 116 5.80 -7.25 14.71
N SER A 117 5.84 -7.29 16.05
CA SER A 117 6.21 -8.49 16.79
C SER A 117 5.13 -9.56 16.84
N SER A 118 3.87 -9.21 16.50
CA SER A 118 2.71 -10.07 16.65
C SER A 118 2.32 -10.77 15.34
N PRO A 119 2.08 -12.11 15.34
CA PRO A 119 1.49 -12.78 14.19
C PRO A 119 0.12 -12.21 13.77
N TRP A 120 -0.67 -11.76 14.73
CA TRP A 120 -1.95 -11.12 14.45
C TRP A 120 -1.78 -9.74 13.80
N GLY A 121 -0.71 -9.01 14.16
CA GLY A 121 -0.30 -7.78 13.49
C GLY A 121 0.03 -8.05 12.01
N TYR A 122 0.75 -9.15 11.73
CA TYR A 122 1.00 -9.55 10.34
C TYR A 122 -0.30 -9.83 9.56
N ILE A 123 -1.24 -10.56 10.16
CA ILE A 123 -2.53 -10.81 9.50
C ILE A 123 -3.30 -9.52 9.25
N ALA A 124 -3.36 -8.62 10.24
CA ALA A 124 -4.14 -7.38 10.15
C ALA A 124 -3.51 -6.35 9.20
N VAL A 125 -2.20 -6.11 9.33
CA VAL A 125 -1.49 -5.01 8.64
C VAL A 125 -0.62 -5.53 7.50
N GLY A 126 -0.02 -6.70 7.65
CA GLY A 126 0.80 -7.31 6.60
C GLY A 126 -0.01 -7.89 5.44
N LEU A 127 -1.20 -8.42 5.72
CA LEU A 127 -2.00 -9.14 4.72
C LEU A 127 -3.35 -8.46 4.42
N LEU A 128 -4.19 -8.21 5.43
CA LEU A 128 -5.55 -7.72 5.23
C LEU A 128 -5.59 -6.27 4.79
N ALA A 129 -4.74 -5.40 5.36
CA ALA A 129 -4.66 -3.99 4.99
C ALA A 129 -4.29 -3.80 3.51
N PRO A 130 -3.20 -4.41 2.96
CA PRO A 130 -2.91 -4.33 1.54
C PRO A 130 -4.08 -4.71 0.63
N VAL A 131 -4.83 -5.76 0.95
CA VAL A 131 -5.99 -6.17 0.16
C VAL A 131 -7.09 -5.12 0.20
N ALA A 132 -7.45 -4.63 1.40
CA ALA A 132 -8.50 -3.63 1.57
C ALA A 132 -8.15 -2.30 0.90
N GLU A 133 -6.92 -1.85 1.06
CA GLU A 133 -6.43 -0.61 0.49
C GLU A 133 -6.35 -0.64 -1.04
N GLU A 134 -5.85 -1.73 -1.65
CA GLU A 134 -5.81 -1.84 -3.10
C GLU A 134 -7.22 -1.94 -3.71
N VAL A 135 -8.14 -2.63 -3.03
CA VAL A 135 -9.55 -2.68 -3.42
C VAL A 135 -10.13 -1.27 -3.47
N VAL A 136 -9.88 -0.43 -2.48
CA VAL A 136 -10.40 0.94 -2.42
C VAL A 136 -9.65 1.86 -3.38
N PHE A 137 -8.32 1.96 -3.22
CA PHE A 137 -7.55 2.99 -3.94
C PHE A 137 -7.33 2.66 -5.41
N ARG A 138 -7.05 1.41 -5.76
CA ARG A 138 -6.80 1.00 -7.17
C ARG A 138 -8.06 0.49 -7.85
N GLY A 139 -8.87 -0.28 -7.12
CA GLY A 139 -10.11 -0.83 -7.65
C GLY A 139 -11.22 0.21 -7.84
N ALA A 140 -11.47 1.05 -6.84
CA ALA A 140 -12.56 2.01 -6.88
C ALA A 140 -12.11 3.44 -7.22
N ILE A 141 -11.20 4.04 -6.42
CA ILE A 141 -10.85 5.46 -6.55
C ILE A 141 -10.09 5.74 -7.85
N LEU A 142 -9.02 4.99 -8.15
CA LEU A 142 -8.22 5.18 -9.37
C LEU A 142 -9.05 4.93 -10.64
N HIS A 143 -9.89 3.90 -10.63
CA HIS A 143 -10.77 3.59 -11.75
C HIS A 143 -11.73 4.74 -12.07
N GLU A 144 -12.44 5.27 -11.07
CA GLU A 144 -13.34 6.40 -11.23
C GLU A 144 -12.60 7.71 -11.59
N ALA A 145 -11.44 7.95 -10.99
CA ALA A 145 -10.62 9.11 -11.28
C ALA A 145 -10.17 9.12 -12.75
N TYR A 146 -9.65 7.99 -13.23
CA TYR A 146 -9.26 7.85 -14.63
C TYR A 146 -10.46 8.05 -15.57
N GLY A 147 -11.62 7.46 -15.25
CA GLY A 147 -12.86 7.67 -16.02
C GLY A 147 -13.28 9.14 -16.11
N VAL A 148 -13.04 9.94 -15.07
CA VAL A 148 -13.31 11.39 -15.07
C VAL A 148 -12.30 12.14 -15.92
N PHE A 149 -11.01 11.89 -15.75
CA PHE A 149 -9.97 12.62 -16.48
C PHE A 149 -9.96 12.25 -17.96
N SER A 150 -10.19 10.99 -18.33
CA SER A 150 -10.24 10.54 -19.72
C SER A 150 -11.44 11.12 -20.50
N LYS A 151 -12.55 11.41 -19.83
CA LYS A 151 -13.69 12.12 -20.47
C LYS A 151 -13.33 13.53 -20.92
N ASN A 152 -12.42 14.20 -20.22
CA ASN A 152 -12.06 15.59 -20.51
C ASN A 152 -10.98 15.71 -21.58
N VAL A 153 -10.00 14.79 -21.61
CA VAL A 153 -8.83 14.90 -22.49
C VAL A 153 -8.60 13.67 -23.38
N GLY A 154 -9.53 12.69 -23.33
CA GLY A 154 -9.38 11.39 -24.01
C GLY A 154 -8.46 10.43 -23.23
N GLU A 155 -8.24 9.22 -23.77
CA GLU A 155 -7.38 8.17 -23.16
C GLU A 155 -5.87 8.49 -23.34
N ARG A 156 -5.48 9.72 -23.05
CA ARG A 156 -4.11 10.19 -23.17
C ARG A 156 -3.27 9.82 -21.94
N PRO A 157 -1.94 9.76 -22.08
CA PRO A 157 -1.04 9.54 -20.95
C PRO A 157 -1.26 10.51 -19.79
N GLU A 158 -1.61 11.77 -20.08
CA GLU A 158 -1.85 12.83 -19.08
C GLU A 158 -3.02 12.47 -18.16
N ALA A 159 -4.15 12.01 -18.72
CA ALA A 159 -5.30 11.58 -17.91
C ALA A 159 -4.93 10.45 -16.96
N ARG A 160 -4.12 9.49 -17.45
CA ARG A 160 -3.65 8.35 -16.66
C ARG A 160 -2.74 8.76 -15.52
N TRP A 161 -1.74 9.59 -15.81
CA TRP A 161 -0.78 10.04 -14.80
C TRP A 161 -1.43 10.96 -13.78
N THR A 162 -2.34 11.84 -14.19
CA THR A 162 -3.11 12.68 -13.25
C THR A 162 -3.92 11.83 -12.28
N ALA A 163 -4.60 10.78 -12.76
CA ALA A 163 -5.33 9.86 -11.89
C ALA A 163 -4.38 9.12 -10.92
N ILE A 164 -3.26 8.62 -11.41
CA ILE A 164 -2.27 7.91 -10.60
C ILE A 164 -1.72 8.82 -9.49
N ILE A 165 -1.23 10.02 -9.84
CA ILE A 165 -0.61 10.94 -8.88
C ILE A 165 -1.64 11.40 -7.84
N MET A 166 -2.86 11.76 -8.27
CA MET A 166 -3.92 12.17 -7.36
C MET A 166 -4.27 11.05 -6.37
N THR A 167 -4.44 9.82 -6.85
CA THR A 167 -4.79 8.70 -5.97
C THR A 167 -3.63 8.27 -5.07
N ALA A 168 -2.39 8.40 -5.51
CA ALA A 168 -1.21 8.17 -4.69
C ALA A 168 -1.10 9.22 -3.55
N PHE A 169 -1.42 10.48 -3.84
CA PHE A 169 -1.49 11.53 -2.83
C PHE A 169 -2.57 11.25 -1.77
N LEU A 170 -3.77 10.86 -2.21
CA LEU A 170 -4.85 10.46 -1.29
C LEU A 170 -4.43 9.24 -0.44
N PHE A 171 -3.78 8.26 -1.06
CA PHE A 171 -3.28 7.06 -0.39
C PHE A 171 -2.22 7.39 0.67
N ALA A 172 -1.28 8.27 0.36
CA ALA A 172 -0.30 8.75 1.35
C ALA A 172 -1.00 9.47 2.52
N GLY A 173 -1.97 10.34 2.22
CA GLY A 173 -2.66 11.14 3.22
C GLY A 173 -3.44 10.33 4.25
N VAL A 174 -4.00 9.17 3.89
CA VAL A 174 -4.77 8.34 4.84
C VAL A 174 -3.94 7.59 5.86
N HIS A 175 -2.62 7.58 5.72
CA HIS A 175 -1.75 6.99 6.73
C HIS A 175 -1.68 7.83 8.00
N PHE A 176 -1.97 9.15 7.92
CA PHE A 176 -1.93 10.09 9.05
C PHE A 176 -0.62 10.03 9.86
N ASN A 177 0.43 9.46 9.27
CA ASN A 177 1.75 9.32 9.86
C ASN A 177 2.79 9.96 8.92
N PRO A 178 3.31 11.15 9.23
CA PRO A 178 4.27 11.85 8.38
C PRO A 178 5.50 11.02 8.01
N ALA A 179 5.95 10.13 8.89
CA ALA A 179 7.08 9.22 8.61
C ALA A 179 6.78 8.25 7.47
N GLN A 180 5.53 7.77 7.36
CA GLN A 180 5.13 6.77 6.35
C GLN A 180 4.63 7.40 5.04
N MET A 181 4.15 8.65 5.07
CA MET A 181 3.51 9.30 3.91
C MET A 181 4.40 9.33 2.65
N PRO A 182 5.70 9.62 2.72
CA PRO A 182 6.56 9.66 1.54
C PRO A 182 6.69 8.28 0.87
N HIS A 183 6.91 7.24 1.66
CA HIS A 183 6.96 5.87 1.18
C HIS A 183 5.62 5.46 0.54
N ALA A 184 4.51 5.73 1.23
CA ALA A 184 3.17 5.45 0.73
C ALA A 184 2.87 6.20 -0.58
N MET A 185 3.34 7.44 -0.74
CA MET A 185 3.20 8.20 -1.99
C MET A 185 3.93 7.51 -3.16
N LEU A 186 5.19 7.12 -2.97
CA LEU A 186 6.00 6.46 -3.99
C LEU A 186 5.43 5.08 -4.35
N MET A 187 5.07 4.29 -3.33
CA MET A 187 4.34 3.03 -3.52
C MET A 187 3.02 3.26 -4.24
N GLY A 188 2.29 4.30 -3.87
CA GLY A 188 1.04 4.71 -4.51
C GLY A 188 1.17 4.91 -6.01
N ILE A 189 2.23 5.56 -6.45
CA ILE A 189 2.54 5.78 -7.87
C ILE A 189 2.87 4.47 -8.57
N LEU A 190 3.73 3.65 -7.98
CA LEU A 190 4.13 2.34 -8.54
C LEU A 190 2.93 1.41 -8.72
N LEU A 191 2.12 1.24 -7.67
CA LEU A 191 0.95 0.36 -7.66
C LEU A 191 -0.16 0.88 -8.60
N GLY A 192 -0.35 2.21 -8.64
CA GLY A 192 -1.27 2.84 -9.58
C GLY A 192 -0.87 2.63 -11.04
N TRP A 193 0.42 2.82 -11.36
CA TRP A 193 0.96 2.54 -12.69
C TRP A 193 0.75 1.06 -13.07
N LEU A 194 1.06 0.14 -12.16
CA LEU A 194 0.93 -1.29 -12.39
C LEU A 194 -0.53 -1.69 -12.64
N THR A 195 -1.46 -1.20 -11.83
CA THR A 195 -2.90 -1.43 -12.00
C THR A 195 -3.39 -0.94 -13.37
N MET A 196 -3.01 0.27 -13.76
CA MET A 196 -3.38 0.83 -15.06
C MET A 196 -2.80 0.05 -16.24
N ARG A 197 -1.61 -0.53 -16.07
CA ARG A 197 -0.95 -1.35 -17.10
C ARG A 197 -1.55 -2.74 -17.23
N THR A 198 -1.80 -3.39 -16.10
CA THR A 198 -2.29 -4.76 -16.05
C THR A 198 -3.82 -4.84 -16.14
N ARG A 199 -4.52 -3.72 -15.94
CA ARG A 199 -5.99 -3.67 -15.80
C ARG A 199 -6.49 -4.61 -14.70
N SER A 200 -5.67 -4.78 -13.65
CA SER A 200 -5.99 -5.65 -12.51
C SER A 200 -5.36 -5.08 -11.24
N ILE A 201 -6.05 -5.23 -10.11
CA ILE A 201 -5.51 -4.88 -8.79
C ILE A 201 -4.64 -5.97 -8.18
N ILE A 202 -4.68 -7.20 -8.71
CA ILE A 202 -3.99 -8.35 -8.13
C ILE A 202 -2.47 -8.15 -8.08
N PRO A 203 -1.79 -7.68 -9.14
CA PRO A 203 -0.35 -7.40 -9.06
C PRO A 203 -0.01 -6.32 -8.03
N ALA A 204 -0.87 -5.30 -7.88
CA ALA A 204 -0.69 -4.27 -6.87
C ALA A 204 -0.84 -4.84 -5.46
N ILE A 205 -1.83 -5.68 -5.20
CA ILE A 205 -2.00 -6.40 -3.93
C ILE A 205 -0.75 -7.23 -3.61
N ILE A 206 -0.22 -7.97 -4.58
CA ILE A 206 0.97 -8.82 -4.38
C ILE A 206 2.19 -7.96 -4.00
N ILE A 207 2.47 -6.87 -4.71
CA ILE A 207 3.62 -6.00 -4.40
C ILE A 207 3.42 -5.30 -3.06
N HIS A 208 2.24 -4.80 -2.77
CA HIS A 208 1.95 -4.15 -1.49
C HIS A 208 2.10 -5.13 -0.32
N TRP A 209 1.54 -6.34 -0.45
CA TRP A 209 1.75 -7.41 0.51
C TRP A 209 3.24 -7.76 0.71
N LEU A 210 4.02 -7.87 -0.37
CA LEU A 210 5.46 -8.12 -0.28
C LEU A 210 6.20 -6.99 0.45
N ASN A 211 5.84 -5.73 0.19
CA ASN A 211 6.41 -4.57 0.88
C ASN A 211 6.16 -4.64 2.39
N ASN A 212 4.90 -4.87 2.80
CA ASN A 212 4.55 -4.96 4.22
C ASN A 212 5.19 -6.22 4.86
N SER A 213 5.20 -7.35 4.14
CA SER A 213 5.88 -8.58 4.62
C SER A 213 7.37 -8.36 4.82
N PHE A 214 8.02 -7.58 3.96
CA PHE A 214 9.43 -7.24 4.14
C PHE A 214 9.66 -6.49 5.45
N ALA A 215 8.83 -5.50 5.79
CA ALA A 215 8.93 -4.78 7.06
C ALA A 215 8.77 -5.70 8.27
N PHE A 216 7.77 -6.61 8.24
CA PHE A 216 7.57 -7.61 9.29
C PHE A 216 8.76 -8.57 9.43
N ILE A 217 9.27 -9.11 8.31
CA ILE A 217 10.39 -10.04 8.31
C ILE A 217 11.68 -9.33 8.79
N ALA A 218 11.93 -8.12 8.30
CA ALA A 218 13.09 -7.33 8.72
C ALA A 218 13.06 -7.08 10.23
N PHE A 219 11.92 -6.67 10.78
CA PHE A 219 11.76 -6.48 12.22
C PHE A 219 11.96 -7.77 13.03
N GLN A 220 11.45 -8.92 12.56
CA GLN A 220 11.61 -10.21 13.25
C GLN A 220 13.07 -10.70 13.29
N ILE A 221 13.83 -10.46 12.21
CA ILE A 221 15.23 -10.90 12.11
C ILE A 221 16.17 -9.89 12.76
N TRP A 222 15.86 -8.61 12.66
CA TRP A 222 16.69 -7.51 13.08
C TRP A 222 15.82 -6.34 13.59
N PRO A 223 15.38 -6.39 14.86
CA PRO A 223 14.47 -5.39 15.44
C PRO A 223 14.98 -3.95 15.34
N GLU A 224 16.30 -3.74 15.44
CA GLU A 224 16.93 -2.43 15.33
C GLU A 224 16.79 -1.83 13.92
N SER A 225 16.42 -2.63 12.92
CA SER A 225 16.14 -2.14 11.56
C SER A 225 14.98 -1.15 11.49
N TYR A 226 14.10 -1.12 12.50
CA TYR A 226 12.99 -0.18 12.59
C TYR A 226 13.46 1.28 12.65
N ASP A 227 14.51 1.53 13.44
CA ASP A 227 15.09 2.86 13.63
C ASP A 227 16.26 3.17 12.70
N MET A 228 16.61 2.24 11.80
CA MET A 228 17.77 2.33 10.95
C MET A 228 17.42 2.75 9.51
N SER A 229 18.13 3.74 8.99
CA SER A 229 18.01 4.06 7.56
C SER A 229 18.63 2.99 6.68
N ILE A 230 18.15 2.84 5.43
CA ILE A 230 18.76 1.94 4.45
C ILE A 230 20.22 2.32 4.16
N SER A 231 20.57 3.61 4.32
CA SER A 231 21.94 4.11 4.17
C SER A 231 22.85 3.59 5.26
N ASP A 232 22.38 3.54 6.50
CA ASP A 232 23.13 3.00 7.63
C ASP A 232 23.25 1.48 7.53
N ALA A 233 22.17 0.80 7.12
CA ALA A 233 22.15 -0.65 6.96
C ALA A 233 23.10 -1.14 5.86
N LEU A 234 23.21 -0.45 4.75
CA LEU A 234 24.03 -0.87 3.60
C LEU A 234 25.41 -0.20 3.56
N GLY A 235 25.60 0.93 4.23
CA GLY A 235 26.87 1.64 4.28
C GLY A 235 27.50 1.86 2.89
N SER A 236 28.75 1.43 2.71
CA SER A 236 29.48 1.55 1.44
C SER A 236 28.88 0.73 0.27
N TRP A 237 28.03 -0.25 0.56
CA TRP A 237 27.33 -1.06 -0.47
C TRP A 237 26.11 -0.35 -1.07
N LEU A 238 25.64 0.74 -0.47
CA LEU A 238 24.44 1.46 -0.91
C LEU A 238 24.44 1.85 -2.39
N PRO A 239 25.50 2.47 -2.95
CA PRO A 239 25.51 2.86 -4.37
C PRO A 239 25.38 1.66 -5.32
N LEU A 240 26.05 0.55 -4.98
CA LEU A 240 25.94 -0.69 -5.75
C LEU A 240 24.52 -1.27 -5.66
N ALA A 241 23.97 -1.34 -4.46
CA ALA A 241 22.62 -1.86 -4.23
C ALA A 241 21.57 -1.04 -4.99
N ILE A 242 21.64 0.29 -4.95
CA ILE A 242 20.74 1.16 -5.73
C ILE A 242 20.91 0.90 -7.23
N THR A 243 22.15 0.88 -7.73
CA THR A 243 22.42 0.67 -9.17
C THR A 243 21.84 -0.66 -9.65
N VAL A 244 22.11 -1.74 -8.95
CA VAL A 244 21.59 -3.08 -9.27
C VAL A 244 20.07 -3.11 -9.18
N SER A 245 19.49 -2.56 -8.12
CA SER A 245 18.04 -2.50 -7.93
C SER A 245 17.35 -1.72 -9.04
N VAL A 246 17.87 -0.55 -9.43
CA VAL A 246 17.31 0.26 -10.51
C VAL A 246 17.45 -0.45 -11.87
N ALA A 247 18.55 -1.15 -12.13
CA ALA A 247 18.71 -1.94 -13.34
C ALA A 247 17.68 -3.08 -13.43
N ILE A 248 17.50 -3.85 -12.34
CA ILE A 248 16.50 -4.92 -12.27
C ILE A 248 15.07 -4.37 -12.38
N MET A 249 14.78 -3.26 -11.70
CA MET A 249 13.48 -2.56 -11.78
C MET A 249 13.19 -2.11 -13.21
N SER A 250 14.17 -1.53 -13.89
CA SER A 250 14.05 -1.09 -15.30
C SER A 250 13.77 -2.26 -16.24
N LEU A 251 14.47 -3.37 -16.05
CA LEU A 251 14.22 -4.62 -16.81
C LEU A 251 12.81 -5.14 -16.54
N SER A 252 12.36 -5.16 -15.29
CA SER A 252 11.02 -5.61 -14.90
C SER A 252 9.93 -4.74 -15.53
N VAL A 253 10.09 -3.41 -15.46
CA VAL A 253 9.18 -2.46 -16.12
C VAL A 253 9.13 -2.68 -17.63
N TRP A 254 10.28 -2.89 -18.26
CA TRP A 254 10.35 -3.20 -19.70
C TRP A 254 9.60 -4.49 -20.03
N ARG A 255 9.83 -5.57 -19.30
CA ARG A 255 9.14 -6.85 -19.48
C ARG A 255 7.63 -6.75 -19.28
N ILE A 256 7.19 -6.05 -18.22
CA ILE A 256 5.77 -5.81 -17.96
C ILE A 256 5.15 -5.01 -19.11
N ARG A 257 5.83 -3.99 -19.63
CA ARG A 257 5.35 -3.22 -20.78
C ARG A 257 5.18 -4.06 -22.02
N LEU A 258 6.05 -5.05 -22.27
CA LEU A 258 5.93 -5.96 -23.41
C LEU A 258 4.70 -6.89 -23.28
N MET A 259 4.45 -7.43 -22.08
CA MET A 259 3.34 -8.34 -21.81
C MET A 259 1.97 -7.65 -21.75
N THR A 260 1.95 -6.32 -21.63
CA THR A 260 0.72 -5.53 -21.45
C THR A 260 0.44 -4.57 -22.62
N ARG A 261 1.07 -4.85 -23.77
CA ARG A 261 0.80 -4.14 -25.05
C ARG A 261 -0.55 -4.48 -25.62
#